data_c75de49ffbbbc8e432e7fe1405c47bb1
#
_entry.id   c75de49ffbbbc8e432e7fe1405c47bb1
#
_cell.length_a   1.000
_cell.length_b   1.000
_cell.length_c   1.000
_cell.angle_alpha   90.00
_cell.angle_beta   90.00
_cell.angle_gamma   90.00
#
_symmetry.space_group_name_H-M   'P 1'
#
loop_
_entity.id
_entity.type
_entity.pdbx_description
1 polymer ?
#
loop_
_entity_poly.entity_id
_entity_poly.type
_entity_poly.pdbx_seq_one_letter_code
_entity_poly.pdbx_strand_id
1 'polypeptide(L)'
;MRLEHIDPRTTAILVIDMQADFLEPTSGVCVESGYQFLPKMPAFLDACRDKGATIIYSKNVIRPDQRDIGKAGEFCEPIKAGTMCVDGAPGAEISPVIAPKPGDIVLKKSKYSFFYGRIF
;
A
#
# COMPACT_ATOMS: atom_id res chain seq x y z
N MET A 1 -24.57 8.01 9.37
CA MET A 1 -23.50 8.53 10.23
C MET A 1 -23.07 9.89 9.68
N ARG A 2 -23.29 10.97 10.39
CA ARG A 2 -22.73 12.28 10.00
C ARG A 2 -21.28 12.32 10.47
N LEU A 3 -20.34 12.47 9.54
CA LEU A 3 -18.92 12.67 9.84
C LEU A 3 -18.63 14.15 10.19
N GLU A 4 -19.37 14.69 11.15
CA GLU A 4 -19.21 16.09 11.52
C GLU A 4 -17.92 16.35 12.31
N HIS A 5 -17.39 15.32 12.98
CA HIS A 5 -16.13 15.43 13.73
C HIS A 5 -15.36 14.10 13.68
N ILE A 6 -14.17 14.15 13.08
CA ILE A 6 -13.17 13.08 13.15
C ILE A 6 -12.14 13.51 14.21
N ASP A 7 -12.00 12.73 15.28
CA ASP A 7 -10.88 12.92 16.21
C ASP A 7 -9.64 12.21 15.66
N PRO A 8 -8.60 12.94 15.23
CA PRO A 8 -7.40 12.33 14.68
C PRO A 8 -6.74 11.32 15.63
N ARG A 9 -6.80 11.56 16.94
CA ARG A 9 -6.16 10.71 17.96
C ARG A 9 -6.80 9.31 18.07
N THR A 10 -8.01 9.15 17.57
CA THR A 10 -8.74 7.88 17.53
C THR A 10 -8.95 7.39 16.08
N THR A 11 -8.23 7.99 15.13
CA THR A 11 -8.37 7.72 13.71
C THR A 11 -7.08 7.10 13.17
N ALA A 12 -7.22 6.09 12.33
CA ALA A 12 -6.14 5.54 11.54
C ALA A 12 -6.31 5.91 10.06
N ILE A 13 -5.23 6.31 9.42
CA ILE A 13 -5.15 6.52 7.97
C ILE A 13 -4.51 5.29 7.35
N LEU A 14 -5.25 4.59 6.50
CA LEU A 14 -4.75 3.42 5.78
C LEU A 14 -4.20 3.85 4.42
N VAL A 15 -2.90 3.71 4.23
CA VAL A 15 -2.19 3.94 2.96
C VAL A 15 -2.03 2.58 2.29
N ILE A 16 -2.95 2.27 1.37
CA ILE A 16 -3.10 0.92 0.83
C ILE A 16 -2.35 0.79 -0.49
N ASP A 17 -1.36 -0.13 -0.50
CA ASP A 17 -0.64 -0.62 -1.68
C ASP A 17 -0.02 0.49 -2.56
N MET A 18 0.42 1.59 -1.93
CA MET A 18 1.08 2.70 -2.61
C MET A 18 2.56 2.35 -2.89
N GLN A 19 2.76 1.31 -3.69
CA GLN A 19 4.03 0.69 -4.05
C GLN A 19 4.50 1.13 -5.44
N ALA A 20 5.80 1.01 -5.71
CA ALA A 20 6.39 1.42 -6.98
C ALA A 20 5.72 0.75 -8.19
N ASP A 21 5.43 -0.55 -8.14
CA ASP A 21 4.76 -1.24 -9.25
C ASP A 21 3.41 -0.61 -9.63
N PHE A 22 2.67 -0.06 -8.67
CA PHE A 22 1.38 0.58 -8.92
C PHE A 22 1.47 2.06 -9.26
N LEU A 23 2.61 2.70 -9.03
CA LEU A 23 2.75 4.16 -9.11
C LEU A 23 3.80 4.62 -10.11
N GLU A 24 4.70 3.74 -10.57
CA GLU A 24 5.70 4.10 -11.57
C GLU A 24 5.09 4.01 -12.98
N PRO A 25 5.14 5.10 -13.79
CA PRO A 25 4.56 5.11 -15.14
C PRO A 25 5.14 4.04 -16.07
N THR A 26 6.36 3.58 -15.79
CA THR A 26 7.04 2.54 -16.57
C THR A 26 6.63 1.13 -16.18
N SER A 27 5.88 0.98 -15.08
CA SER A 27 5.36 -0.31 -14.66
C SER A 27 4.18 -0.74 -15.52
N GLY A 28 4.16 -2.02 -15.91
CA GLY A 28 3.05 -2.60 -16.67
C GLY A 28 1.72 -2.69 -15.90
N VAL A 29 1.72 -2.35 -14.60
CA VAL A 29 0.55 -2.38 -13.72
C VAL A 29 0.29 -1.03 -13.05
N CYS A 30 0.86 0.05 -13.58
CA CYS A 30 0.69 1.40 -13.04
C CYS A 30 -0.79 1.83 -13.02
N VAL A 31 -1.21 2.38 -11.90
CA VAL A 31 -2.52 3.01 -11.71
C VAL A 31 -2.35 4.51 -11.90
N GLU A 32 -2.71 5.02 -13.07
CA GLU A 32 -2.49 6.42 -13.46
C GLU A 32 -3.07 7.41 -12.44
N SER A 33 -4.29 7.18 -11.95
CA SER A 33 -4.90 8.03 -10.93
C SER A 33 -4.12 8.05 -9.62
N GLY A 34 -3.51 6.92 -9.24
CA GLY A 34 -2.63 6.82 -8.08
C GLY A 34 -1.36 7.65 -8.27
N TYR A 35 -0.74 7.51 -9.42
CA TYR A 35 0.44 8.30 -9.80
C TYR A 35 0.15 9.81 -9.78
N GLN A 36 -0.97 10.24 -10.37
CA GLN A 36 -1.38 11.66 -10.38
C GLN A 36 -1.70 12.22 -8.99
N PHE A 37 -2.21 11.36 -8.10
CA PHE A 37 -2.55 11.75 -6.72
C PHE A 37 -1.32 11.80 -5.80
N LEU A 38 -0.30 11.00 -6.09
CA LEU A 38 0.88 10.79 -5.23
C LEU A 38 1.54 12.09 -4.74
N PRO A 39 1.74 13.15 -5.55
CA PRO A 39 2.37 14.39 -5.09
C PRO A 39 1.63 15.13 -3.97
N LYS A 40 0.33 14.86 -3.78
CA LYS A 40 -0.49 15.48 -2.73
C LYS A 40 -0.40 14.74 -1.39
N MET A 41 0.02 13.48 -1.42
CA MET A 41 0.03 12.60 -0.26
C MET A 41 0.97 13.04 0.87
N PRO A 42 2.21 13.50 0.62
CA PRO A 42 3.13 13.87 1.70
C PRO A 42 2.55 14.91 2.65
N ALA A 43 2.04 16.02 2.11
CA ALA A 43 1.46 17.09 2.92
C ALA A 43 0.23 16.62 3.71
N PHE A 44 -0.61 15.80 3.10
CA PHE A 44 -1.77 15.21 3.78
C PHE A 44 -1.36 14.31 4.94
N LEU A 45 -0.42 13.38 4.71
CA LEU A 45 0.04 12.44 5.74
C LEU A 45 0.74 13.15 6.88
N ASP A 46 1.53 14.19 6.58
CA ASP A 46 2.19 14.99 7.61
C ASP A 46 1.17 15.75 8.46
N ALA A 47 0.18 16.37 7.85
CA ALA A 47 -0.91 17.02 8.58
C ALA A 47 -1.69 16.05 9.47
N CYS A 48 -1.89 14.80 9.04
CA CYS A 48 -2.53 13.77 9.84
C CYS A 48 -1.67 13.36 11.04
N ARG A 49 -0.35 13.16 10.84
CA ARG A 49 0.61 12.85 11.92
C ARG A 49 0.66 13.96 12.96
N ASP A 50 0.75 15.21 12.52
CA ASP A 50 0.80 16.39 13.41
C ASP A 50 -0.43 16.50 14.29
N LYS A 51 -1.56 15.98 13.84
CA LYS A 51 -2.82 15.92 14.61
C LYS A 51 -2.96 14.65 15.44
N GLY A 52 -2.00 13.75 15.40
CA GLY A 52 -1.97 12.53 16.21
C GLY A 52 -2.70 11.34 15.60
N ALA A 53 -3.01 11.36 14.30
CA ALA A 53 -3.56 10.18 13.63
C ALA A 53 -2.49 9.09 13.45
N THR A 54 -2.91 7.84 13.56
CA THR A 54 -2.05 6.69 13.27
C THR A 54 -1.99 6.45 11.76
N ILE A 55 -0.78 6.37 11.20
CA ILE A 55 -0.60 6.04 9.78
C ILE A 55 -0.21 4.57 9.64
N ILE A 56 -0.96 3.84 8.83
CA ILE A 56 -0.75 2.41 8.60
C ILE A 56 -0.64 2.16 7.09
N TYR A 57 0.53 1.67 6.67
CA TYR A 57 0.77 1.28 5.28
C TYR A 57 0.50 -0.21 5.08
N SER A 58 -0.12 -0.57 3.96
CA SER A 58 -0.05 -1.93 3.45
C SER A 58 0.96 -2.05 2.32
N LYS A 59 1.66 -3.17 2.30
CA LYS A 59 2.48 -3.65 1.19
C LYS A 59 1.92 -4.97 0.69
N ASN A 60 1.40 -4.98 -0.53
CA ASN A 60 1.07 -6.25 -1.19
C ASN A 60 2.37 -6.90 -1.65
N VAL A 61 2.66 -8.09 -1.18
CA VAL A 61 3.89 -8.80 -1.53
C VAL A 61 3.59 -10.24 -1.90
N ILE A 62 4.28 -10.70 -2.92
CA ILE A 62 4.20 -12.06 -3.45
C ILE A 62 5.56 -12.71 -3.19
N ARG A 63 5.55 -13.92 -2.66
CA ARG A 63 6.78 -14.67 -2.45
C ARG A 63 7.51 -14.90 -3.78
N PRO A 64 8.86 -14.83 -3.81
CA PRO A 64 9.62 -15.10 -5.03
C PRO A 64 9.37 -16.52 -5.61
N ASP A 65 9.01 -17.49 -4.75
CA ASP A 65 8.67 -18.85 -5.15
C ASP A 65 7.19 -19.00 -5.59
N GLN A 66 6.41 -17.93 -5.56
CA GLN A 66 5.01 -17.84 -5.98
C GLN A 66 4.02 -18.78 -5.28
N ARG A 67 4.42 -19.42 -4.18
CA ARG A 67 3.55 -20.38 -3.47
C ARG A 67 2.32 -19.76 -2.81
N ASP A 68 2.28 -18.43 -2.69
CA ASP A 68 1.20 -17.68 -2.04
C ASP A 68 0.26 -16.96 -3.01
N ILE A 69 0.46 -17.08 -4.34
CA ILE A 69 -0.38 -16.38 -5.33
C ILE A 69 -1.84 -16.84 -5.34
N GLY A 70 -2.09 -18.11 -5.01
CA GLY A 70 -3.44 -18.68 -5.02
C GLY A 70 -4.12 -18.47 -6.38
N LYS A 71 -5.43 -18.27 -6.36
CA LYS A 71 -6.23 -18.03 -7.57
C LYS A 71 -5.89 -16.72 -8.30
N ALA A 72 -5.22 -15.77 -7.66
CA ALA A 72 -4.82 -14.53 -8.33
C ALA A 72 -3.92 -14.78 -9.53
N GLY A 73 -3.10 -15.84 -9.49
CA GLY A 73 -2.28 -16.27 -10.63
C GLY A 73 -3.07 -16.79 -11.84
N GLU A 74 -4.36 -17.09 -11.68
CA GLU A 74 -5.22 -17.52 -12.80
C GLU A 74 -5.76 -16.33 -13.60
N PHE A 75 -5.87 -15.16 -12.98
CA PHE A 75 -6.54 -13.99 -13.57
C PHE A 75 -5.62 -12.80 -13.84
N CYS A 76 -4.43 -12.79 -13.26
CA CYS A 76 -3.51 -11.67 -13.34
C CYS A 76 -2.16 -12.13 -13.92
N GLU A 77 -1.93 -11.84 -15.20
CA GLU A 77 -0.70 -12.25 -15.90
C GLU A 77 0.58 -11.72 -15.21
N PRO A 78 0.69 -10.47 -14.72
CA PRO A 78 1.88 -10.02 -14.01
C PRO A 78 2.17 -10.82 -12.73
N ILE A 79 1.13 -11.26 -12.01
CA ILE A 79 1.28 -12.14 -10.84
C ILE A 79 1.80 -13.50 -11.26
N LYS A 80 1.17 -14.11 -12.28
CA LYS A 80 1.56 -15.41 -12.84
C LYS A 80 2.98 -15.40 -13.36
N ALA A 81 3.38 -14.32 -14.01
CA ALA A 81 4.73 -14.13 -14.53
C ALA A 81 5.77 -13.83 -13.44
N GLY A 82 5.36 -13.55 -12.19
CA GLY A 82 6.27 -13.21 -11.12
C GLY A 82 6.97 -11.87 -11.31
N THR A 83 6.29 -10.91 -11.94
CA THR A 83 6.86 -9.58 -12.25
C THR A 83 6.22 -8.44 -11.47
N MET A 84 5.25 -8.73 -10.60
CA MET A 84 4.53 -7.73 -9.81
C MET A 84 4.63 -8.02 -8.32
N CYS A 85 4.93 -7.01 -7.54
CA CYS A 85 4.95 -7.03 -6.07
C CYS A 85 5.78 -8.17 -5.45
N VAL A 86 6.85 -8.58 -6.11
CA VAL A 86 7.72 -9.65 -5.61
C VAL A 86 8.46 -9.18 -4.36
N ASP A 87 8.32 -9.90 -3.24
CA ASP A 87 8.93 -9.53 -1.97
C ASP A 87 10.46 -9.40 -2.11
N GLY A 88 11.00 -8.26 -1.70
CA GLY A 88 12.41 -7.91 -1.85
C GLY A 88 12.78 -7.24 -3.18
N ALA A 89 11.87 -7.19 -4.17
CA ALA A 89 12.09 -6.45 -5.41
C ALA A 89 11.72 -4.96 -5.23
N PRO A 90 12.38 -4.05 -5.99
CA PRO A 90 12.11 -2.61 -5.91
C PRO A 90 10.64 -2.23 -6.16
N GLY A 91 9.97 -2.94 -7.08
CA GLY A 91 8.56 -2.70 -7.41
C GLY A 91 7.60 -2.95 -6.25
N ALA A 92 7.97 -3.85 -5.33
CA ALA A 92 7.18 -4.13 -4.13
C ALA A 92 7.36 -3.08 -3.02
N GLU A 93 8.32 -2.15 -3.14
CA GLU A 93 8.56 -1.15 -2.10
C GLU A 93 7.54 -0.01 -2.16
N ILE A 94 7.24 0.57 -0.99
CA ILE A 94 6.41 1.77 -0.88
C ILE A 94 7.11 2.91 -1.63
N SER A 95 6.35 3.70 -2.37
CA SER A 95 6.92 4.85 -3.09
C SER A 95 7.75 5.74 -2.16
N PRO A 96 8.98 6.11 -2.55
CA PRO A 96 9.84 6.98 -1.74
C PRO A 96 9.22 8.36 -1.50
N VAL A 97 8.29 8.81 -2.34
CA VAL A 97 7.57 10.08 -2.17
C VAL A 97 6.78 10.12 -0.87
N ILE A 98 6.28 8.96 -0.42
CA ILE A 98 5.50 8.79 0.79
C ILE A 98 6.14 7.77 1.74
N ALA A 99 7.45 7.70 1.78
CA ALA A 99 8.16 6.77 2.64
C ALA A 99 7.65 6.82 4.09
N PRO A 100 7.42 5.66 4.73
CA PRO A 100 7.01 5.61 6.12
C PRO A 100 8.01 6.36 7.02
N LYS A 101 7.48 7.07 8.02
CA LYS A 101 8.25 7.80 9.03
C LYS A 101 8.28 7.02 10.35
N PRO A 102 9.22 7.33 11.28
CA PRO A 102 9.19 6.74 12.61
C PRO A 102 7.82 6.92 13.28
N GLY A 103 7.27 5.82 13.81
CA GLY A 103 5.93 5.77 14.39
C GLY A 103 4.83 5.28 13.43
N ASP A 104 5.06 5.28 12.12
CA ASP A 104 4.14 4.67 11.16
C ASP A 104 4.23 3.13 11.24
N ILE A 105 3.13 2.47 10.93
CA ILE A 105 3.04 1.01 10.91
C ILE A 105 3.08 0.53 9.47
N VAL A 106 3.91 -0.46 9.16
CA VAL A 106 3.97 -1.09 7.83
C VAL A 106 3.61 -2.57 7.94
N LEU A 107 2.56 -2.98 7.24
CA LEU A 107 2.08 -4.36 7.23
C LEU A 107 2.18 -4.98 5.84
N LYS A 108 2.86 -6.11 5.72
CA LYS A 108 2.88 -6.91 4.49
C LYS A 108 1.62 -7.76 4.40
N LYS A 109 1.04 -7.88 3.22
CA LYS A 109 -0.08 -8.79 2.91
C LYS A 109 0.19 -9.53 1.60
N SER A 110 -0.33 -10.75 1.49
CA SER A 110 -0.26 -11.56 0.26
C SER A 110 -1.64 -11.84 -0.35
N LYS A 111 -2.67 -11.13 0.12
CA LYS A 111 -4.05 -11.24 -0.36
C LYS A 111 -4.62 -9.84 -0.60
N TYR A 112 -5.70 -9.75 -1.37
CA TYR A 112 -6.33 -8.45 -1.68
C TYR A 112 -6.78 -7.71 -0.42
N SER A 113 -7.41 -8.41 0.53
CA SER A 113 -7.86 -7.77 1.76
C SER A 113 -6.69 -7.47 2.70
N PHE A 114 -6.64 -6.23 3.18
CA PHE A 114 -5.74 -5.82 4.25
C PHE A 114 -5.96 -6.58 5.56
N PHE A 115 -7.20 -6.99 5.81
CA PHE A 115 -7.61 -7.65 7.06
C PHE A 115 -7.50 -9.18 7.01
N TYR A 116 -7.16 -9.77 5.87
CA TYR A 116 -7.08 -11.22 5.74
C TYR A 116 -6.01 -11.82 6.67
N GLY A 117 -6.44 -12.77 7.53
CA GLY A 117 -5.54 -13.46 8.44
C GLY A 117 -4.94 -12.60 9.56
N ARG A 118 -5.55 -11.46 9.87
CA ARG A 118 -5.10 -10.55 10.92
C ARG A 118 -6.18 -10.32 11.97
N ILE A 119 -5.73 -10.14 13.20
CA ILE A 119 -6.54 -9.65 14.32
C ILE A 119 -6.01 -8.23 14.62
N PHE A 120 -6.89 -7.28 14.53
CA PHE A 120 -6.60 -5.87 14.88
C PHE A 120 -7.17 -5.55 16.24
#